data_146d9a0a9faf16ccb3d891db117372d6
#
_entry.id   146d9a0a9faf16ccb3d891db117372d6
#
_cell.length_a   1.000
_cell.length_b   1.000
_cell.length_c   1.000
_cell.angle_alpha   90.00
_cell.angle_beta   90.00
_cell.angle_gamma   90.00
#
_symmetry.space_group_name_H-M   'P 1'
#
loop_
_entity.id
_entity.type
_entity.pdbx_description
1 polymer ?
#
loop_
_entity_poly.entity_id
_entity_poly.type
_entity_poly.pdbx_seq_one_letter_code
_entity_poly.pdbx_strand_id
1 'polypeptide(L)'
;MTEQPLRREAVSDQLFSRLRDRILGGALAPGAALTAERELAAEFGVNRHAVREAVKRLQQARLVEVSHGGRTLVLDWRRTAGLDLAVHLAGAATPPDLAGLARDALEMRACVGADAARLCAERRTDEQSAAITEAADAYRTAGPDLAALGAADVAWWRLIVAGSGNLAYLLAFNSLVGGTLAVGEAPADGRAGELLDVAAHLRLAELIEAREAAAAEHLARRLLQRSVPAAPVTPERRAG
;
A
#
# COMPACT_ATOMS: atom_id res chain seq x y z
N MET A 1 -21.71 29.38 -2.39
CA MET A 1 -21.64 27.90 -2.51
C MET A 1 -20.98 27.61 -3.86
N THR A 2 -19.72 27.30 -3.86
CA THR A 2 -18.98 26.96 -5.09
C THR A 2 -19.13 25.46 -5.29
N GLU A 3 -19.88 25.05 -6.30
CA GLU A 3 -19.98 23.64 -6.69
C GLU A 3 -18.59 23.13 -7.11
N GLN A 4 -18.13 22.07 -6.44
CA GLN A 4 -16.88 21.38 -6.77
C GLN A 4 -17.10 20.63 -8.10
N PRO A 5 -16.27 20.86 -9.14
CA PRO A 5 -16.47 20.19 -10.42
C PRO A 5 -16.38 18.67 -10.25
N LEU A 6 -17.41 17.97 -10.72
CA LEU A 6 -17.44 16.51 -10.76
C LEU A 6 -16.24 15.99 -11.56
N ARG A 7 -15.33 15.27 -10.91
CA ARG A 7 -14.27 14.54 -11.61
C ARG A 7 -14.91 13.37 -12.35
N ARG A 8 -15.18 13.53 -13.63
CA ARG A 8 -15.37 12.38 -14.52
C ARG A 8 -14.06 11.64 -14.54
N GLU A 9 -14.06 10.38 -14.14
CA GLU A 9 -12.92 9.49 -14.34
C GLU A 9 -12.55 9.52 -15.82
N ALA A 10 -11.28 9.83 -16.13
CA ALA A 10 -10.87 9.96 -17.51
C ALA A 10 -11.08 8.62 -18.24
N VAL A 11 -11.52 8.65 -19.49
CA VAL A 11 -11.75 7.44 -20.30
C VAL A 11 -10.52 6.53 -20.33
N SER A 12 -9.31 7.13 -20.30
CA SER A 12 -8.04 6.40 -20.19
C SER A 12 -7.90 5.65 -18.86
N ASP A 13 -8.45 6.18 -17.76
CA ASP A 13 -8.39 5.54 -16.44
C ASP A 13 -9.31 4.32 -16.39
N GLN A 14 -10.50 4.43 -16.93
CA GLN A 14 -11.44 3.30 -17.06
C GLN A 14 -10.85 2.21 -17.95
N LEU A 15 -10.22 2.57 -19.07
CA LEU A 15 -9.58 1.62 -19.97
C LEU A 15 -8.37 0.94 -19.30
N PHE A 16 -7.53 1.71 -18.59
CA PHE A 16 -6.44 1.15 -17.81
C PHE A 16 -6.97 0.13 -16.80
N SER A 17 -7.99 0.46 -16.01
CA SER A 17 -8.57 -0.43 -15.01
C SER A 17 -9.09 -1.72 -15.64
N ARG A 18 -9.83 -1.65 -16.76
CA ARG A 18 -10.34 -2.84 -17.44
C ARG A 18 -9.24 -3.75 -17.99
N LEU A 19 -8.22 -3.18 -18.61
CA LEU A 19 -7.09 -3.97 -19.14
C LEU A 19 -6.24 -4.56 -18.00
N ARG A 20 -5.98 -3.80 -16.93
CA ARG A 20 -5.33 -4.28 -15.71
C ARG A 20 -6.09 -5.50 -15.15
N ASP A 21 -7.40 -5.40 -14.98
CA ASP A 21 -8.21 -6.47 -14.39
C ASP A 21 -8.20 -7.73 -15.27
N ARG A 22 -8.18 -7.59 -16.61
CA ARG A 22 -8.03 -8.72 -17.54
C ARG A 22 -6.65 -9.39 -17.42
N ILE A 23 -5.59 -8.63 -17.17
CA ILE A 23 -4.23 -9.14 -16.95
C ILE A 23 -4.14 -9.85 -15.60
N LEU A 24 -4.58 -9.21 -14.53
CA LEU A 24 -4.51 -9.75 -13.17
C LEU A 24 -5.42 -10.98 -12.99
N GLY A 25 -6.58 -11.00 -13.64
CA GLY A 25 -7.51 -12.13 -13.64
C GLY A 25 -7.15 -13.24 -14.62
N GLY A 26 -6.02 -13.13 -15.36
CA GLY A 26 -5.52 -14.15 -16.27
C GLY A 26 -6.25 -14.24 -17.62
N ALA A 27 -7.24 -13.38 -17.90
CA ALA A 27 -7.90 -13.31 -19.20
C ALA A 27 -6.94 -12.87 -20.33
N LEU A 28 -5.89 -12.13 -19.96
CA LEU A 28 -4.74 -11.82 -20.80
C LEU A 28 -3.51 -12.50 -20.17
N ALA A 29 -3.11 -13.64 -20.73
CA ALA A 29 -2.03 -14.46 -20.18
C ALA A 29 -0.64 -13.79 -20.36
N PRO A 30 0.33 -14.05 -19.48
CA PRO A 30 1.71 -13.65 -19.68
C PRO A 30 2.26 -14.12 -21.02
N GLY A 31 2.97 -13.25 -21.73
CA GLY A 31 3.51 -13.48 -23.07
C GLY A 31 2.49 -13.26 -24.22
N ALA A 32 1.21 -13.11 -23.92
CA ALA A 32 0.22 -12.77 -24.93
C ALA A 32 0.46 -11.35 -25.48
N ALA A 33 0.24 -11.17 -26.78
CA ALA A 33 0.25 -9.85 -27.38
C ALA A 33 -1.04 -9.09 -26.98
N LEU A 34 -0.89 -7.89 -26.47
CA LEU A 34 -2.02 -6.99 -26.28
C LEU A 34 -2.56 -6.60 -27.67
N THR A 35 -3.87 -6.58 -27.79
CA THR A 35 -4.56 -6.15 -29.03
C THR A 35 -4.04 -4.79 -29.49
N ALA A 36 -3.89 -4.60 -30.80
CA ALA A 36 -3.36 -3.36 -31.36
C ALA A 36 -4.20 -2.14 -30.95
N GLU A 37 -3.55 -0.98 -30.74
CA GLU A 37 -4.19 0.26 -30.27
C GLU A 37 -5.45 0.63 -31.08
N ARG A 38 -5.41 0.40 -32.40
CA ARG A 38 -6.55 0.68 -33.27
C ARG A 38 -7.76 -0.19 -32.96
N GLU A 39 -7.51 -1.46 -32.71
CA GLU A 39 -8.54 -2.45 -32.41
C GLU A 39 -9.09 -2.25 -31.00
N LEU A 40 -8.22 -1.95 -30.01
CA LEU A 40 -8.64 -1.56 -28.66
C LEU A 40 -9.53 -0.30 -28.70
N ALA A 41 -9.15 0.70 -29.50
CA ALA A 41 -9.96 1.90 -29.66
C ALA A 41 -11.36 1.59 -30.21
N ALA A 42 -11.47 0.66 -31.16
CA ALA A 42 -12.75 0.21 -31.72
C ALA A 42 -13.53 -0.67 -30.70
N GLU A 43 -12.85 -1.62 -30.03
CA GLU A 43 -13.45 -2.53 -29.02
C GLU A 43 -14.12 -1.75 -27.87
N PHE A 44 -13.43 -0.71 -27.36
CA PHE A 44 -13.91 0.07 -26.22
C PHE A 44 -14.64 1.36 -26.58
N GLY A 45 -14.77 1.69 -27.88
CA GLY A 45 -15.45 2.90 -28.34
C GLY A 45 -14.75 4.19 -27.90
N VAL A 46 -13.41 4.19 -27.80
CA VAL A 46 -12.59 5.29 -27.33
C VAL A 46 -11.61 5.79 -28.40
N ASN A 47 -11.06 6.99 -28.22
CA ASN A 47 -10.05 7.48 -29.13
C ASN A 47 -8.66 6.85 -28.87
N ARG A 48 -7.78 6.85 -29.88
CA ARG A 48 -6.43 6.25 -29.79
C ARG A 48 -5.55 6.90 -28.72
N HIS A 49 -5.77 8.19 -28.41
CA HIS A 49 -5.01 8.87 -27.36
C HIS A 49 -5.30 8.24 -25.99
N ALA A 50 -6.58 7.99 -25.66
CA ALA A 50 -6.96 7.32 -24.42
C ALA A 50 -6.35 5.91 -24.33
N VAL A 51 -6.29 5.17 -25.45
CA VAL A 51 -5.63 3.85 -25.48
C VAL A 51 -4.13 3.96 -25.18
N ARG A 52 -3.43 4.90 -25.80
CA ARG A 52 -2.00 5.12 -25.55
C ARG A 52 -1.70 5.47 -24.12
N GLU A 53 -2.48 6.36 -23.51
CA GLU A 53 -2.32 6.72 -22.09
C GLU A 53 -2.58 5.52 -21.18
N ALA A 54 -3.60 4.72 -21.46
CA ALA A 54 -3.87 3.49 -20.70
C ALA A 54 -2.71 2.48 -20.82
N VAL A 55 -2.22 2.23 -22.04
CA VAL A 55 -1.08 1.32 -22.29
C VAL A 55 0.20 1.82 -21.62
N LYS A 56 0.47 3.13 -21.68
CA LYS A 56 1.62 3.73 -20.99
C LYS A 56 1.56 3.52 -19.48
N ARG A 57 0.38 3.64 -18.88
CA ARG A 57 0.19 3.34 -17.44
C ARG A 57 0.37 1.86 -17.12
N LEU A 58 -0.10 0.96 -17.99
CA LEU A 58 0.18 -0.48 -17.85
C LEU A 58 1.68 -0.78 -17.89
N GLN A 59 2.44 -0.08 -18.76
CA GLN A 59 3.90 -0.18 -18.82
C GLN A 59 4.56 0.34 -17.52
N GLN A 60 4.11 1.49 -17.01
CA GLN A 60 4.58 2.03 -15.74
C GLN A 60 4.34 1.07 -14.57
N ALA A 61 3.17 0.39 -14.56
CA ALA A 61 2.82 -0.63 -13.58
C ALA A 61 3.52 -1.99 -13.86
N ARG A 62 4.37 -2.09 -14.89
CA ARG A 62 5.08 -3.32 -15.29
C ARG A 62 4.15 -4.49 -15.56
N LEU A 63 2.96 -4.21 -16.09
CA LEU A 63 1.99 -5.20 -16.52
C LEU A 63 2.15 -5.56 -17.99
N VAL A 64 2.73 -4.68 -18.79
CA VAL A 64 3.04 -4.89 -20.20
C VAL A 64 4.39 -4.26 -20.56
N GLU A 65 4.99 -4.74 -21.65
CA GLU A 65 6.17 -4.14 -22.26
C GLU A 65 6.04 -4.02 -23.78
N VAL A 66 6.73 -3.08 -24.40
CA VAL A 66 6.84 -2.99 -25.86
C VAL A 66 8.04 -3.80 -26.32
N SER A 67 7.81 -4.85 -27.10
CA SER A 67 8.88 -5.69 -27.65
C SER A 67 9.61 -5.01 -28.83
N HIS A 68 10.80 -5.51 -29.14
CA HIS A 68 11.52 -5.18 -30.36
C HIS A 68 10.66 -5.57 -31.59
N GLY A 69 9.98 -4.64 -32.20
CA GLY A 69 9.01 -4.88 -33.28
C GLY A 69 7.66 -4.23 -33.05
N GLY A 70 7.54 -3.46 -31.95
CA GLY A 70 6.41 -2.56 -31.69
C GLY A 70 5.15 -3.26 -31.15
N ARG A 71 5.21 -4.58 -30.86
CA ARG A 71 4.10 -5.28 -30.20
C ARG A 71 4.17 -5.06 -28.68
N THR A 72 3.03 -4.81 -28.08
CA THR A 72 2.89 -4.76 -26.63
C THR A 72 2.60 -6.17 -26.11
N LEU A 73 3.46 -6.68 -25.21
CA LEU A 73 3.34 -8.01 -24.60
C LEU A 73 2.91 -7.88 -23.16
N VAL A 74 2.04 -8.79 -22.72
CA VAL A 74 1.63 -8.93 -21.32
C VAL A 74 2.78 -9.56 -20.52
N LEU A 75 3.14 -8.95 -19.40
CA LEU A 75 4.16 -9.46 -18.47
C LEU A 75 3.54 -10.38 -17.43
N ASP A 76 4.36 -11.27 -16.88
CA ASP A 76 4.02 -11.99 -15.64
C ASP A 76 4.16 -11.03 -14.45
N TRP A 77 3.07 -10.42 -14.06
CA TRP A 77 3.06 -9.41 -13.01
C TRP A 77 3.60 -9.91 -11.66
N ARG A 78 3.49 -11.22 -11.38
CA ARG A 78 4.07 -11.82 -10.15
C ARG A 78 5.60 -11.76 -10.14
N ARG A 79 6.23 -11.61 -11.31
CA ARG A 79 7.69 -11.51 -11.49
C ARG A 79 8.17 -10.09 -11.72
N THR A 80 7.31 -9.21 -12.20
CA THR A 80 7.71 -7.89 -12.73
C THR A 80 7.14 -6.72 -11.96
N ALA A 81 5.93 -6.84 -11.39
CA ALA A 81 5.29 -5.75 -10.68
C ALA A 81 5.94 -5.49 -9.30
N GLY A 82 5.86 -4.27 -8.84
CA GLY A 82 6.29 -3.84 -7.51
C GLY A 82 5.11 -3.51 -6.59
N LEU A 83 5.41 -3.00 -5.41
CA LEU A 83 4.38 -2.57 -4.43
C LEU A 83 3.47 -1.45 -4.94
N ASP A 84 3.92 -0.70 -5.93
CA ASP A 84 3.12 0.30 -6.64
C ASP A 84 1.88 -0.32 -7.32
N LEU A 85 1.90 -1.61 -7.64
CA LEU A 85 0.70 -2.31 -8.12
C LEU A 85 -0.41 -2.29 -7.07
N ALA A 86 -0.10 -2.38 -5.77
CA ALA A 86 -1.09 -2.33 -4.70
C ALA A 86 -1.90 -1.03 -4.72
N VAL A 87 -1.29 0.11 -5.10
CA VAL A 87 -1.97 1.41 -5.29
C VAL A 87 -3.04 1.32 -6.38
N HIS A 88 -2.73 0.62 -7.46
CA HIS A 88 -3.65 0.47 -8.59
C HIS A 88 -4.76 -0.55 -8.34
N LEU A 89 -4.64 -1.36 -7.30
CA LEU A 89 -5.65 -2.35 -6.91
C LEU A 89 -6.66 -1.78 -5.92
N ALA A 90 -6.33 -0.68 -5.27
CA ALA A 90 -7.23 0.01 -4.38
C ALA A 90 -8.49 0.51 -5.15
N GLY A 91 -9.69 0.10 -4.71
CA GLY A 91 -10.96 0.45 -5.35
C GLY A 91 -11.32 -0.39 -6.59
N ALA A 92 -10.57 -1.44 -6.92
CA ALA A 92 -10.94 -2.40 -7.96
C ALA A 92 -11.69 -3.61 -7.37
N ALA A 93 -12.57 -4.24 -8.16
CA ALA A 93 -13.05 -5.58 -7.83
C ALA A 93 -11.83 -6.51 -7.74
N THR A 94 -11.42 -6.84 -6.52
CA THR A 94 -10.19 -7.58 -6.27
C THR A 94 -10.33 -9.00 -6.82
N PRO A 95 -9.48 -9.44 -7.77
CA PRO A 95 -9.46 -10.82 -8.21
C PRO A 95 -9.27 -11.77 -7.01
N PRO A 96 -9.85 -12.99 -7.02
CA PRO A 96 -9.71 -13.96 -5.93
C PRO A 96 -8.27 -14.20 -5.51
N ASP A 97 -7.33 -14.18 -6.46
CA ASP A 97 -5.89 -14.35 -6.25
C ASP A 97 -5.24 -13.23 -5.42
N LEU A 98 -5.92 -12.10 -5.27
CA LEU A 98 -5.44 -10.92 -4.56
C LEU A 98 -6.24 -10.64 -3.28
N ALA A 99 -7.17 -11.53 -2.92
CA ALA A 99 -7.98 -11.39 -1.70
C ALA A 99 -7.13 -11.31 -0.41
N GLY A 100 -5.90 -11.87 -0.44
CA GLY A 100 -4.94 -11.81 0.67
C GLY A 100 -4.06 -10.54 0.70
N LEU A 101 -4.04 -9.74 -0.37
CA LEU A 101 -3.06 -8.65 -0.52
C LEU A 101 -3.07 -7.63 0.63
N ALA A 102 -4.26 -7.28 1.14
CA ALA A 102 -4.37 -6.35 2.26
C ALA A 102 -3.70 -6.92 3.52
N ARG A 103 -3.89 -8.21 3.79
CA ARG A 103 -3.23 -8.91 4.89
C ARG A 103 -1.72 -8.96 4.67
N ASP A 104 -1.26 -9.36 3.48
CA ASP A 104 0.16 -9.46 3.14
C ASP A 104 0.86 -8.10 3.28
N ALA A 105 0.18 -7.02 2.91
CA ALA A 105 0.66 -5.65 3.09
C ALA A 105 0.78 -5.27 4.58
N LEU A 106 -0.16 -5.70 5.44
CA LEU A 106 -0.09 -5.47 6.88
C LEU A 106 1.01 -6.33 7.53
N GLU A 107 1.23 -7.57 7.09
CA GLU A 107 2.34 -8.42 7.51
C GLU A 107 3.69 -7.78 7.17
N MET A 108 3.84 -7.28 5.94
CA MET A 108 5.03 -6.55 5.52
C MET A 108 5.21 -5.26 6.35
N ARG A 109 4.13 -4.50 6.59
CA ARG A 109 4.15 -3.31 7.45
C ARG A 109 4.64 -3.65 8.85
N ALA A 110 4.17 -4.75 9.44
CA ALA A 110 4.59 -5.17 10.77
C ALA A 110 6.07 -5.55 10.83
N CYS A 111 6.57 -6.22 9.79
CA CYS A 111 7.98 -6.58 9.69
C CYS A 111 8.89 -5.34 9.54
N VAL A 112 8.61 -4.53 8.53
CA VAL A 112 9.41 -3.32 8.22
C VAL A 112 9.31 -2.29 9.34
N GLY A 113 8.11 -2.06 9.88
CA GLY A 113 7.89 -1.09 10.95
C GLY A 113 8.63 -1.45 12.24
N ALA A 114 8.65 -2.73 12.61
CA ALA A 114 9.38 -3.19 13.79
C ALA A 114 10.90 -2.94 13.66
N ASP A 115 11.50 -3.31 12.54
CA ASP A 115 12.94 -3.06 12.33
C ASP A 115 13.23 -1.57 12.12
N ALA A 116 12.33 -0.81 11.51
CA ALA A 116 12.46 0.64 11.40
C ALA A 116 12.48 1.32 12.78
N ALA A 117 11.65 0.87 13.74
CA ALA A 117 11.66 1.39 15.12
C ALA A 117 13.00 1.08 15.82
N ARG A 118 13.54 -0.13 15.66
CA ARG A 118 14.87 -0.51 16.17
C ARG A 118 15.96 0.40 15.59
N LEU A 119 16.01 0.51 14.26
CA LEU A 119 17.01 1.34 13.59
C LEU A 119 16.85 2.84 13.95
N CYS A 120 15.64 3.31 14.11
CA CYS A 120 15.36 4.66 14.55
C CYS A 120 15.93 4.92 15.96
N ALA A 121 15.69 4.02 16.92
CA ALA A 121 16.28 4.12 18.25
C ALA A 121 17.81 4.18 18.20
N GLU A 122 18.46 3.44 17.31
CA GLU A 122 19.91 3.43 17.15
C GLU A 122 20.47 4.71 16.48
N ARG A 123 19.75 5.27 15.49
CA ARG A 123 20.33 6.20 14.49
C ARG A 123 19.74 7.61 14.55
N ARG A 124 18.55 7.80 15.14
CA ARG A 124 17.85 9.07 15.15
C ARG A 124 18.70 10.20 15.70
N THR A 125 18.52 11.43 15.20
CA THR A 125 19.04 12.64 15.81
C THR A 125 18.13 13.06 17.00
N ASP A 126 18.61 14.02 17.80
CA ASP A 126 17.80 14.52 18.92
C ASP A 126 16.59 15.33 18.43
N GLU A 127 16.72 16.04 17.31
CA GLU A 127 15.59 16.72 16.64
C GLU A 127 14.54 15.72 16.15
N GLN A 128 14.98 14.61 15.56
CA GLN A 128 14.05 13.54 15.12
C GLN A 128 13.34 12.90 16.32
N SER A 129 14.05 12.69 17.43
CA SER A 129 13.46 12.19 18.67
C SER A 129 12.38 13.12 19.19
N ALA A 130 12.68 14.41 19.28
CA ALA A 130 11.72 15.43 19.73
C ALA A 130 10.47 15.45 18.84
N ALA A 131 10.64 15.40 17.50
CA ALA A 131 9.52 15.35 16.56
C ALA A 131 8.66 14.09 16.72
N ILE A 132 9.26 12.92 17.00
CA ILE A 132 8.54 11.67 17.24
C ILE A 132 7.73 11.76 18.53
N THR A 133 8.30 12.30 19.60
CA THR A 133 7.63 12.49 20.88
C THR A 133 6.48 13.50 20.77
N GLU A 134 6.68 14.63 20.10
CA GLU A 134 5.64 15.63 19.83
C GLU A 134 4.47 15.01 19.03
N ALA A 135 4.77 14.24 17.98
CA ALA A 135 3.74 13.58 17.19
C ALA A 135 2.99 12.50 18.00
N ALA A 136 3.64 11.79 18.91
CA ALA A 136 2.99 10.85 19.82
C ALA A 136 2.04 11.56 20.80
N ASP A 137 2.41 12.73 21.30
CA ASP A 137 1.55 13.56 22.16
C ASP A 137 0.34 14.12 21.37
N ALA A 138 0.55 14.56 20.13
CA ALA A 138 -0.53 14.98 19.23
C ALA A 138 -1.49 13.82 18.94
N TYR A 139 -0.96 12.60 18.75
CA TYR A 139 -1.74 11.38 18.57
C TYR A 139 -2.71 11.15 19.76
N ARG A 140 -2.22 11.34 20.99
CA ARG A 140 -3.04 11.24 22.21
C ARG A 140 -4.25 12.17 22.21
N THR A 141 -4.13 13.34 21.59
CA THR A 141 -5.20 14.34 21.53
C THR A 141 -6.18 14.16 20.36
N ALA A 142 -5.89 13.27 19.43
CA ALA A 142 -6.75 13.00 18.26
C ALA A 142 -8.12 12.37 18.64
N GLY A 143 -8.24 11.87 19.89
CA GLY A 143 -9.50 11.32 20.41
C GLY A 143 -9.83 9.94 19.84
N PRO A 144 -11.06 9.43 20.05
CA PRO A 144 -11.43 8.09 19.62
C PRO A 144 -11.84 8.01 18.13
N ASP A 145 -11.76 9.08 17.36
CA ASP A 145 -12.04 9.07 15.92
C ASP A 145 -10.96 8.28 15.17
N LEU A 146 -11.34 7.12 14.65
CA LEU A 146 -10.42 6.22 13.95
C LEU A 146 -9.85 6.84 12.66
N ALA A 147 -10.55 7.74 11.99
CA ALA A 147 -10.02 8.41 10.80
C ALA A 147 -8.92 9.42 11.19
N ALA A 148 -9.16 10.21 12.23
CA ALA A 148 -8.17 11.13 12.77
C ALA A 148 -6.96 10.41 13.33
N LEU A 149 -7.16 9.32 14.09
CA LEU A 149 -6.09 8.47 14.59
C LEU A 149 -5.30 7.82 13.46
N GLY A 150 -5.96 7.36 12.40
CA GLY A 150 -5.28 6.77 11.23
C GLY A 150 -4.37 7.78 10.52
N ALA A 151 -4.82 9.03 10.37
CA ALA A 151 -4.01 10.09 9.79
C ALA A 151 -2.79 10.44 10.69
N ALA A 152 -3.00 10.52 12.00
CA ALA A 152 -1.94 10.77 12.97
C ALA A 152 -0.93 9.62 13.01
N ASP A 153 -1.38 8.36 12.96
CA ASP A 153 -0.56 7.15 12.90
C ASP A 153 0.38 7.15 11.68
N VAL A 154 -0.16 7.45 10.51
CA VAL A 154 0.64 7.55 9.27
C VAL A 154 1.72 8.64 9.40
N ALA A 155 1.37 9.81 9.94
CA ALA A 155 2.33 10.89 10.14
C ALA A 155 3.42 10.50 11.14
N TRP A 156 3.06 9.88 12.24
CA TRP A 156 3.98 9.44 13.29
C TRP A 156 4.93 8.32 12.79
N TRP A 157 4.40 7.28 12.15
CA TRP A 157 5.22 6.22 11.56
C TRP A 157 6.18 6.73 10.49
N ARG A 158 5.78 7.76 9.74
CA ARG A 158 6.67 8.41 8.76
C ARG A 158 7.92 8.98 9.42
N LEU A 159 7.79 9.60 10.60
CA LEU A 159 8.93 10.12 11.37
C LEU A 159 9.85 8.98 11.84
N ILE A 160 9.29 7.89 12.35
CA ILE A 160 10.06 6.71 12.80
C ILE A 160 10.83 6.09 11.63
N VAL A 161 10.15 5.87 10.50
CA VAL A 161 10.78 5.29 9.31
C VAL A 161 11.86 6.21 8.75
N ALA A 162 11.63 7.53 8.72
CA ALA A 162 12.66 8.49 8.31
C ALA A 162 13.85 8.48 9.28
N GLY A 163 13.60 8.46 10.61
CA GLY A 163 14.62 8.38 11.65
C GLY A 163 15.44 7.08 11.63
N SER A 164 14.92 6.00 11.01
CA SER A 164 15.68 4.75 10.80
C SER A 164 16.90 4.94 9.88
N GLY A 165 16.93 6.01 9.07
CA GLY A 165 17.97 6.24 8.06
C GLY A 165 18.00 5.21 6.94
N ASN A 166 16.98 4.33 6.83
CA ASN A 166 16.88 3.33 5.76
C ASN A 166 15.96 3.83 4.64
N LEU A 167 16.56 4.32 3.56
CA LEU A 167 15.83 4.84 2.41
C LEU A 167 14.89 3.78 1.79
N ALA A 168 15.30 2.52 1.75
CA ALA A 168 14.46 1.46 1.18
C ALA A 168 13.17 1.26 2.01
N TYR A 169 13.26 1.37 3.35
CA TYR A 169 12.08 1.33 4.21
C TYR A 169 11.17 2.53 4.02
N LEU A 170 11.75 3.72 3.81
CA LEU A 170 10.95 4.92 3.51
C LEU A 170 10.20 4.78 2.18
N LEU A 171 10.83 4.26 1.15
CA LEU A 171 10.19 4.01 -0.15
C LEU A 171 9.09 2.94 -0.05
N ALA A 172 9.34 1.85 0.67
CA ALA A 172 8.34 0.81 0.94
C ALA A 172 7.15 1.37 1.73
N PHE A 173 7.41 2.18 2.77
CA PHE A 173 6.36 2.85 3.54
C PHE A 173 5.51 3.77 2.66
N ASN A 174 6.12 4.57 1.78
CA ASN A 174 5.41 5.44 0.86
C ASN A 174 4.50 4.65 -0.09
N SER A 175 4.96 3.50 -0.60
CA SER A 175 4.14 2.61 -1.43
C SER A 175 2.96 2.02 -0.66
N LEU A 176 3.17 1.60 0.59
CA LEU A 176 2.09 1.09 1.45
C LEU A 176 1.06 2.18 1.77
N VAL A 177 1.50 3.38 2.12
CA VAL A 177 0.60 4.52 2.41
C VAL A 177 -0.16 4.95 1.16
N GLY A 178 0.52 5.01 0.00
CA GLY A 178 -0.11 5.37 -1.27
C GLY A 178 -1.12 4.32 -1.78
N GLY A 179 -0.92 3.05 -1.41
CA GLY A 179 -1.77 1.93 -1.83
C GLY A 179 -2.88 1.59 -0.84
N THR A 180 -2.51 0.85 0.19
CA THR A 180 -3.48 0.20 1.09
C THR A 180 -3.96 1.08 2.23
N LEU A 181 -3.13 2.02 2.70
CA LEU A 181 -3.47 2.89 3.84
C LEU A 181 -4.14 4.20 3.40
N ALA A 182 -3.87 4.67 2.18
CA ALA A 182 -4.44 5.93 1.68
C ALA A 182 -5.89 5.80 1.19
N VAL A 183 -6.35 4.59 0.86
CA VAL A 183 -7.67 4.40 0.22
C VAL A 183 -8.78 4.15 1.23
N GLY A 184 -8.50 4.20 2.53
CA GLY A 184 -9.55 4.09 3.57
C GLY A 184 -10.26 2.73 3.62
N GLU A 185 -9.81 1.76 2.85
CA GLU A 185 -10.45 0.44 2.67
C GLU A 185 -9.82 -0.69 3.50
N ALA A 186 -8.68 -0.49 4.18
CA ALA A 186 -8.52 -1.26 5.40
C ALA A 186 -9.57 -0.68 6.36
N PRO A 187 -10.66 -1.41 6.70
CA PRO A 187 -11.66 -0.87 7.60
C PRO A 187 -10.93 -0.31 8.81
N ALA A 188 -11.15 0.96 9.15
CA ALA A 188 -10.55 1.54 10.36
C ALA A 188 -10.83 0.63 11.55
N ASP A 189 -11.97 -0.08 11.53
CA ASP A 189 -12.35 -1.12 12.48
C ASP A 189 -11.32 -2.27 12.55
N GLY A 190 -10.73 -2.69 11.43
CA GLY A 190 -9.68 -3.73 11.40
C GLY A 190 -8.37 -3.30 12.07
N ARG A 191 -8.12 -1.99 12.16
CA ARG A 191 -6.96 -1.39 12.82
C ARG A 191 -7.28 -0.78 14.18
N ALA A 192 -8.52 -0.83 14.63
CA ALA A 192 -8.95 -0.21 15.88
C ALA A 192 -8.11 -0.65 17.09
N GLY A 193 -7.78 -1.95 17.15
CA GLY A 193 -6.95 -2.51 18.24
C GLY A 193 -5.52 -1.95 18.30
N GLU A 194 -4.97 -1.50 17.17
CA GLU A 194 -3.70 -0.78 17.08
C GLU A 194 -3.91 0.71 17.38
N LEU A 195 -4.82 1.35 16.64
CA LEU A 195 -5.02 2.79 16.66
C LEU A 195 -5.47 3.31 18.04
N LEU A 196 -6.28 2.56 18.77
CA LEU A 196 -6.77 2.94 20.10
C LEU A 196 -5.76 2.67 21.22
N ASP A 197 -4.65 1.97 20.97
CA ASP A 197 -3.61 1.75 21.98
C ASP A 197 -2.63 2.94 22.06
N VAL A 198 -3.15 4.07 22.47
CA VAL A 198 -2.37 5.30 22.66
C VAL A 198 -1.18 5.07 23.60
N ALA A 199 -1.36 4.26 24.65
CA ALA A 199 -0.30 3.96 25.61
C ALA A 199 0.90 3.26 24.96
N ALA A 200 0.66 2.33 24.02
CA ALA A 200 1.74 1.68 23.30
C ALA A 200 2.49 2.66 22.37
N HIS A 201 1.78 3.61 21.73
CA HIS A 201 2.42 4.63 20.89
C HIS A 201 3.34 5.54 21.71
N LEU A 202 2.85 6.06 22.84
CA LEU A 202 3.65 6.88 23.76
C LEU A 202 4.87 6.09 24.28
N ARG A 203 4.65 4.84 24.70
CA ARG A 203 5.74 3.98 25.18
C ARG A 203 6.78 3.70 24.11
N LEU A 204 6.38 3.55 22.84
CA LEU A 204 7.33 3.35 21.75
C LEU A 204 8.17 4.60 21.48
N ALA A 205 7.58 5.80 21.58
CA ALA A 205 8.33 7.06 21.49
C ALA A 205 9.38 7.17 22.62
N GLU A 206 9.00 6.84 23.87
CA GLU A 206 9.93 6.82 25.00
C GLU A 206 11.10 5.83 24.78
N LEU A 207 10.84 4.64 24.27
CA LEU A 207 11.88 3.63 23.99
C LEU A 207 12.83 4.10 22.88
N ILE A 208 12.30 4.77 21.85
CA ILE A 208 13.12 5.37 20.78
C ILE A 208 13.97 6.52 21.36
N GLU A 209 13.40 7.35 22.21
CA GLU A 209 14.12 8.44 22.90
C GLU A 209 15.23 7.88 23.78
N ALA A 210 14.95 6.84 24.55
CA ALA A 210 15.91 6.17 25.41
C ALA A 210 16.96 5.31 24.68
N ARG A 211 16.87 5.19 23.33
CA ARG A 211 17.72 4.33 22.50
C ARG A 211 17.65 2.84 22.86
N GLU A 212 16.51 2.41 23.37
CA GLU A 212 16.21 1.02 23.74
C GLU A 212 15.79 0.20 22.51
N ALA A 213 16.73 -0.03 21.59
CA ALA A 213 16.47 -0.53 20.24
C ALA A 213 15.71 -1.87 20.21
N ALA A 214 16.14 -2.86 21.01
CA ALA A 214 15.48 -4.18 21.07
C ALA A 214 14.07 -4.10 21.67
N ALA A 215 13.86 -3.25 22.69
CA ALA A 215 12.55 -3.04 23.30
C ALA A 215 11.60 -2.29 22.34
N ALA A 216 12.12 -1.31 21.58
CA ALA A 216 11.37 -0.58 20.56
C ALA A 216 10.92 -1.53 19.44
N GLU A 217 11.80 -2.39 18.92
CA GLU A 217 11.44 -3.41 17.92
C GLU A 217 10.32 -4.33 18.43
N HIS A 218 10.48 -4.87 19.64
CA HIS A 218 9.54 -5.80 20.20
C HIS A 218 8.16 -5.17 20.41
N LEU A 219 8.08 -3.95 20.94
CA LEU A 219 6.84 -3.23 21.15
C LEU A 219 6.18 -2.87 19.81
N ALA A 220 6.95 -2.34 18.85
CA ALA A 220 6.47 -2.01 17.52
C ALA A 220 5.87 -3.23 16.80
N ARG A 221 6.55 -4.38 16.85
CA ARG A 221 6.07 -5.64 16.26
C ARG A 221 4.72 -6.05 16.86
N ARG A 222 4.58 -6.04 18.18
CA ARG A 222 3.33 -6.40 18.86
C ARG A 222 2.20 -5.43 18.52
N LEU A 223 2.50 -4.14 18.45
CA LEU A 223 1.51 -3.10 18.13
C LEU A 223 0.97 -3.30 16.70
N LEU A 224 1.86 -3.42 15.72
CA LEU A 224 1.51 -3.56 14.32
C LEU A 224 0.83 -4.90 13.99
N GLN A 225 1.18 -5.97 14.69
CA GLN A 225 0.55 -7.28 14.51
C GLN A 225 -0.93 -7.30 14.88
N ARG A 226 -1.43 -6.37 15.71
CA ARG A 226 -2.86 -6.26 16.04
C ARG A 226 -3.74 -5.93 14.84
N SER A 227 -3.16 -5.30 13.83
CA SER A 227 -3.86 -4.97 12.58
C SER A 227 -3.77 -6.06 11.52
N VAL A 228 -2.99 -7.12 11.75
CA VAL A 228 -2.89 -8.26 10.83
C VAL A 228 -4.04 -9.22 11.08
N PRO A 229 -4.99 -9.40 10.12
CA PRO A 229 -6.08 -10.35 10.30
C PRO A 229 -5.57 -11.78 10.52
N ALA A 230 -6.29 -12.58 11.30
CA ALA A 230 -5.98 -14.00 11.45
C ALA A 230 -6.00 -14.69 10.06
N ALA A 231 -5.12 -15.69 9.88
CA ALA A 231 -5.14 -16.49 8.66
C ALA A 231 -6.50 -17.17 8.51
N PRO A 232 -7.11 -17.18 7.30
CA PRO A 232 -8.28 -18.00 7.07
C PRO A 232 -7.91 -19.46 7.39
N VAL A 233 -8.71 -20.10 8.24
CA VAL A 233 -8.56 -21.53 8.51
C VAL A 233 -8.86 -22.26 7.21
N THR A 234 -7.85 -22.80 6.56
CA THR A 234 -8.04 -23.66 5.38
C THR A 234 -8.77 -24.90 5.88
N PRO A 235 -10.01 -25.20 5.42
CA PRO A 235 -10.64 -26.45 5.79
C PRO A 235 -9.75 -27.59 5.27
N GLU A 236 -9.33 -28.48 6.15
CA GLU A 236 -8.61 -29.70 5.79
C GLU A 236 -9.37 -30.38 4.64
N ARG A 237 -8.71 -30.58 3.51
CA ARG A 237 -9.21 -31.45 2.46
C ARG A 237 -9.39 -32.82 3.13
N ARG A 238 -10.63 -33.17 3.49
CA ARG A 238 -10.93 -34.55 3.84
C ARG A 238 -10.57 -35.38 2.62
N ALA A 239 -9.48 -36.16 2.77
CA ALA A 239 -9.13 -37.21 1.86
C ALA A 239 -10.29 -38.20 1.88
N GLY A 240 -11.05 -38.27 0.80
CA GLY A 240 -12.02 -39.31 0.49
C GLY A 240 -11.39 -40.30 -0.49
#